data_eea571b32ed5b6c11acdb4c7e2d880d4
#
_entry.id   eea571b32ed5b6c11acdb4c7e2d880d4
#
_cell.length_a   1.000
_cell.length_b   1.000
_cell.length_c   1.000
_cell.angle_alpha   90.00
_cell.angle_beta   90.00
_cell.angle_gamma   90.00
#
_symmetry.space_group_name_H-M   'P 1'
#
loop_
_entity.id
_entity.type
_entity.pdbx_description
1 polymer ?
#
loop_
_entity_poly.entity_id
_entity_poly.type
_entity_poly.pdbx_seq_one_letter_code
_entity_poly.pdbx_strand_id
1 'polypeptide(L)'
;MKDQNRKLSPNQSHPTNRTKPKDSTTHNFVKNRQNLRNSRSNTTKVGAEKSFKKKPAIKEIVREPISGGIVFRYNRQKNDIEILLIQDSKNRWTIPKGHIEAGETAKQTAIREIGEEAGLNHIKVLSWLGKIHFKYRRVDKLVLMTTQIYLVRAMDGNERPTKEKWMNGIKWFSFRDALNAIEYDDIEKLMLIAKKRIRTGEL
;
A
#
# COMPACT_ATOMS: atom_id res chain seq x y z
N MET A 1 -16.06 59.59 -31.61
CA MET A 1 -17.25 60.03 -30.88
C MET A 1 -17.58 59.08 -29.82
N LYS A 2 -17.35 59.56 -28.59
CA LYS A 2 -18.02 59.25 -27.28
C LYS A 2 -17.94 57.82 -26.77
N ASP A 3 -17.14 57.58 -25.79
CA ASP A 3 -17.15 57.96 -24.36
C ASP A 3 -17.95 57.02 -23.50
N GLN A 4 -17.17 56.39 -22.58
CA GLN A 4 -17.35 56.36 -21.11
C GLN A 4 -18.49 55.46 -20.58
N ASN A 5 -18.31 54.58 -19.62
CA ASN A 5 -17.93 54.86 -18.23
C ASN A 5 -17.79 53.52 -17.44
N ARG A 6 -16.69 53.31 -16.77
CA ARG A 6 -16.46 53.09 -15.33
C ARG A 6 -17.66 52.64 -14.49
N LYS A 7 -17.50 51.52 -13.78
CA LYS A 7 -17.60 51.52 -12.30
C LYS A 7 -16.91 50.34 -11.68
N LEU A 8 -15.97 50.63 -10.80
CA LEU A 8 -15.32 49.81 -9.80
C LEU A 8 -16.18 49.72 -8.54
N SER A 9 -16.02 48.60 -7.84
CA SER A 9 -15.98 48.41 -6.36
C SER A 9 -17.19 47.77 -5.71
N PRO A 10 -17.08 47.22 -4.52
CA PRO A 10 -15.90 46.79 -3.77
C PRO A 10 -16.02 45.37 -3.13
N ASN A 11 -14.88 44.83 -2.82
CA ASN A 11 -14.48 43.98 -1.72
C ASN A 11 -15.53 43.71 -0.63
N GLN A 12 -15.92 42.41 -0.47
CA GLN A 12 -16.45 41.92 0.83
C GLN A 12 -15.76 40.60 1.19
N SER A 13 -14.86 40.74 2.12
CA SER A 13 -14.27 39.69 2.92
C SER A 13 -15.34 39.00 3.80
N HIS A 14 -15.47 37.68 3.69
CA HIS A 14 -16.19 36.91 4.71
C HIS A 14 -15.29 35.81 5.26
N PRO A 15 -15.34 35.57 6.56
CA PRO A 15 -14.36 34.78 7.26
C PRO A 15 -14.59 33.27 7.09
N THR A 16 -13.49 32.58 6.89
CA THR A 16 -13.43 31.12 6.87
C THR A 16 -13.67 30.55 8.24
N ASN A 17 -14.80 29.95 8.46
CA ASN A 17 -15.05 29.11 9.62
C ASN A 17 -14.64 27.67 9.29
N ARG A 18 -13.41 27.32 9.64
CA ARG A 18 -12.89 25.96 9.61
C ARG A 18 -13.35 25.20 10.85
N THR A 19 -14.42 24.48 10.76
CA THR A 19 -14.72 23.40 11.72
C THR A 19 -14.10 22.11 11.21
N LYS A 20 -13.09 21.63 11.92
CA LYS A 20 -12.52 20.29 11.77
C LYS A 20 -13.51 19.26 12.34
N PRO A 21 -13.82 18.18 11.67
CA PRO A 21 -14.36 17.01 12.35
C PRO A 21 -13.20 16.28 13.07
N LYS A 22 -13.35 16.16 14.38
CA LYS A 22 -12.63 15.19 15.18
C LYS A 22 -13.30 13.84 14.95
N ASP A 23 -12.57 12.90 14.38
CA ASP A 23 -12.84 11.50 14.67
C ASP A 23 -11.51 10.77 14.80
N SER A 24 -11.29 10.46 16.06
CA SER A 24 -10.22 9.65 16.60
C SER A 24 -10.67 8.19 16.58
N THR A 25 -10.10 7.41 15.69
CA THR A 25 -9.92 5.97 15.92
C THR A 25 -8.62 5.54 15.26
N THR A 26 -7.53 5.93 15.90
CA THR A 26 -6.20 5.41 15.64
C THR A 26 -6.12 3.99 16.16
N HIS A 27 -6.10 3.01 15.28
CA HIS A 27 -5.56 1.71 15.60
C HIS A 27 -4.03 1.77 15.49
N ASN A 28 -3.42 2.02 16.66
CA ASN A 28 -2.00 1.87 16.87
C ASN A 28 -1.58 0.40 16.67
N PHE A 29 -0.91 0.13 15.58
CA PHE A 29 -0.06 -1.03 15.44
C PHE A 29 1.28 -0.55 14.86
N VAL A 30 2.31 -0.62 15.67
CA VAL A 30 3.70 -0.21 15.48
C VAL A 30 4.04 1.12 16.15
N LYS A 31 4.45 1.00 17.39
CA LYS A 31 5.61 1.63 18.04
C LYS A 31 5.55 1.25 19.50
N ASN A 32 6.08 0.10 19.86
CA ASN A 32 6.42 -0.20 21.25
C ASN A 32 7.87 -0.67 21.32
N ARG A 33 8.77 0.31 21.32
CA ARG A 33 10.09 0.17 21.93
C ARG A 33 10.32 1.42 22.77
N GLN A 34 10.48 1.18 24.05
CA GLN A 34 10.90 2.05 25.16
C GLN A 34 9.74 2.49 26.08
N ASN A 35 9.62 1.77 27.20
CA ASN A 35 9.79 2.30 28.54
C ASN A 35 9.40 1.25 29.58
N LEU A 36 10.37 0.46 29.96
CA LEU A 36 10.37 -0.28 31.22
C LEU A 36 11.27 0.50 32.19
N ARG A 37 10.65 1.32 33.05
CA ARG A 37 11.21 1.60 34.38
C ARG A 37 10.18 2.31 35.27
N ASN A 38 9.83 1.60 36.34
CA ASN A 38 9.38 2.06 37.63
C ASN A 38 8.04 2.82 37.80
N SER A 39 7.03 2.10 38.32
CA SER A 39 6.46 2.53 39.62
C SER A 39 5.65 1.38 40.25
N ARG A 40 6.09 0.93 41.40
CA ARG A 40 5.30 0.12 42.33
C ARG A 40 4.24 1.03 42.96
N SER A 41 2.98 0.70 42.77
CA SER A 41 1.93 1.07 43.69
C SER A 41 0.91 -0.06 43.78
N ASN A 42 0.81 -0.61 45.00
CA ASN A 42 -0.19 -1.59 45.41
C ASN A 42 -1.59 -0.96 45.27
N THR A 43 -2.44 -1.58 44.47
CA THR A 43 -3.88 -1.51 44.67
C THR A 43 -4.50 -2.84 44.28
N THR A 44 -4.97 -3.55 45.26
CA THR A 44 -5.82 -4.74 45.16
C THR A 44 -7.07 -4.39 44.37
N LYS A 45 -7.15 -4.83 43.11
CA LYS A 45 -8.41 -4.88 42.38
C LYS A 45 -8.68 -6.33 42.03
N VAL A 46 -9.79 -6.84 42.52
CA VAL A 46 -10.44 -8.07 42.13
C VAL A 46 -10.60 -8.02 40.59
N GLY A 47 -9.72 -8.70 39.87
CA GLY A 47 -9.71 -8.76 38.42
C GLY A 47 -10.47 -9.96 37.96
N ALA A 48 -11.51 -9.77 37.17
CA ALA A 48 -12.09 -10.81 36.36
C ALA A 48 -10.97 -11.50 35.57
N GLU A 49 -10.74 -12.77 35.83
CA GLU A 49 -9.79 -13.60 35.10
C GLU A 49 -10.23 -13.65 33.64
N LYS A 50 -9.58 -12.87 32.79
CA LYS A 50 -9.66 -13.08 31.34
C LYS A 50 -8.97 -14.41 31.07
N SER A 51 -9.76 -15.47 30.94
CA SER A 51 -9.30 -16.77 30.47
C SER A 51 -8.58 -16.60 29.12
N PHE A 52 -7.27 -16.55 29.14
CA PHE A 52 -6.45 -16.60 27.93
C PHE A 52 -6.58 -18.01 27.35
N LYS A 53 -7.52 -18.17 26.40
CA LYS A 53 -7.58 -19.41 25.61
C LYS A 53 -6.21 -19.63 24.96
N LYS A 54 -5.47 -20.63 25.44
CA LYS A 54 -4.17 -21.02 24.86
C LYS A 54 -4.39 -21.33 23.39
N LYS A 55 -3.62 -20.63 22.53
CA LYS A 55 -3.65 -20.95 21.11
C LYS A 55 -3.21 -22.41 20.92
N PRO A 56 -3.87 -23.21 20.07
CA PRO A 56 -3.51 -24.60 19.84
C PRO A 56 -2.03 -24.72 19.40
N ALA A 57 -1.37 -25.84 19.67
CA ALA A 57 0.01 -26.03 19.20
C ALA A 57 0.09 -25.95 17.67
N ILE A 58 1.23 -25.49 17.13
CA ILE A 58 1.47 -25.49 15.68
C ILE A 58 1.76 -26.94 15.28
N LYS A 59 0.96 -27.45 14.35
CA LYS A 59 1.08 -28.83 13.82
C LYS A 59 1.70 -28.88 12.44
N GLU A 60 1.59 -27.77 11.68
CA GLU A 60 2.02 -27.72 10.29
C GLU A 60 2.65 -26.38 9.95
N ILE A 61 3.67 -26.40 9.09
CA ILE A 61 4.27 -25.21 8.50
C ILE A 61 3.90 -25.20 7.01
N VAL A 62 3.12 -24.19 6.59
CA VAL A 62 2.72 -23.99 5.21
C VAL A 62 3.58 -22.90 4.60
N ARG A 63 4.12 -23.15 3.40
CA ARG A 63 4.88 -22.15 2.62
C ARG A 63 4.01 -21.62 1.49
N GLU A 64 3.82 -20.32 1.44
CA GLU A 64 3.04 -19.65 0.40
C GLU A 64 3.99 -18.75 -0.42
N PRO A 65 4.49 -19.24 -1.58
CA PRO A 65 5.26 -18.41 -2.50
C PRO A 65 4.31 -17.48 -3.26
N ILE A 66 4.64 -16.19 -3.26
CA ILE A 66 3.86 -15.12 -3.88
C ILE A 66 4.76 -14.29 -4.78
N SER A 67 4.21 -13.70 -5.82
CA SER A 67 4.91 -12.73 -6.65
C SER A 67 3.98 -11.59 -7.06
N GLY A 68 4.58 -10.42 -7.31
CA GLY A 68 3.86 -9.24 -7.75
C GLY A 68 4.80 -8.12 -8.17
N GLY A 69 4.25 -6.93 -8.38
CA GLY A 69 5.04 -5.83 -8.89
C GLY A 69 4.69 -4.46 -8.34
N ILE A 70 5.72 -3.64 -8.20
CA ILE A 70 5.57 -2.19 -8.09
C ILE A 70 5.43 -1.67 -9.51
N VAL A 71 4.18 -1.36 -9.89
CA VAL A 71 3.83 -0.90 -11.24
C VAL A 71 3.87 0.62 -11.27
N PHE A 72 4.64 1.16 -12.20
CA PHE A 72 4.72 2.60 -12.40
C PHE A 72 4.45 3.01 -13.84
N ARG A 73 4.07 4.28 -14.00
CA ARG A 73 3.99 4.98 -15.29
C ARG A 73 4.54 6.39 -15.17
N TYR A 74 4.92 6.97 -16.32
CA TYR A 74 5.24 8.39 -16.40
C TYR A 74 3.99 9.20 -16.70
N ASN A 75 3.64 10.11 -15.82
CA ASN A 75 2.62 11.11 -16.11
C ASN A 75 3.29 12.31 -16.77
N ARG A 76 3.19 12.39 -18.10
CA ARG A 76 3.83 13.46 -18.88
C ARG A 76 3.27 14.86 -18.56
N GLN A 77 1.99 14.94 -18.19
CA GLN A 77 1.36 16.23 -17.87
C GLN A 77 1.88 16.80 -16.55
N LYS A 78 2.14 15.96 -15.58
CA LYS A 78 2.64 16.33 -14.26
C LYS A 78 4.17 16.27 -14.16
N ASN A 79 4.83 15.75 -15.20
CA ASN A 79 6.27 15.45 -15.19
C ASN A 79 6.70 14.64 -13.95
N ASP A 80 5.90 13.64 -13.58
CA ASP A 80 6.08 12.83 -12.38
C ASP A 80 5.82 11.35 -12.65
N ILE A 81 6.23 10.51 -11.71
CA ILE A 81 6.01 9.07 -11.69
C ILE A 81 4.76 8.79 -10.87
N GLU A 82 3.85 8.01 -11.43
CA GLU A 82 2.71 7.49 -10.73
C GLU A 82 2.87 5.99 -10.46
N ILE A 83 2.47 5.57 -9.26
CA ILE A 83 2.48 4.18 -8.80
C ILE A 83 1.04 3.67 -8.72
N LEU A 84 0.81 2.46 -9.24
CA LEU A 84 -0.47 1.78 -9.12
C LEU A 84 -0.57 1.09 -7.77
N LEU A 85 -1.63 1.37 -7.04
CA LEU A 85 -2.01 0.63 -5.84
C LEU A 85 -3.43 0.07 -5.97
N ILE A 86 -3.64 -1.08 -5.38
CA ILE A 86 -4.93 -1.73 -5.19
C ILE A 86 -5.33 -1.64 -3.73
N GLN A 87 -6.63 -1.60 -3.46
CA GLN A 87 -7.16 -1.57 -2.10
C GLN A 87 -7.86 -2.88 -1.78
N ASP A 88 -7.37 -3.58 -0.78
CA ASP A 88 -7.95 -4.86 -0.36
C ASP A 88 -9.31 -4.71 0.33
N SER A 89 -9.97 -5.83 0.63
CA SER A 89 -11.27 -5.86 1.31
C SER A 89 -11.26 -5.27 2.74
N LYS A 90 -10.09 -5.01 3.30
CA LYS A 90 -9.90 -4.34 4.59
C LYS A 90 -9.52 -2.86 4.45
N ASN A 91 -9.71 -2.28 3.27
CA ASN A 91 -9.36 -0.90 2.92
C ASN A 91 -7.86 -0.58 2.99
N ARG A 92 -6.97 -1.56 2.92
CA ARG A 92 -5.52 -1.34 2.95
C ARG A 92 -4.98 -1.24 1.53
N TRP A 93 -4.17 -0.22 1.28
CA TRP A 93 -3.49 -0.06 0.02
C TRP A 93 -2.25 -0.97 -0.07
N THR A 94 -2.14 -1.68 -1.18
CA THR A 94 -1.06 -2.63 -1.47
C THR A 94 -0.75 -2.65 -2.97
N ILE A 95 0.24 -3.44 -3.36
CA ILE A 95 0.59 -3.68 -4.77
C ILE A 95 -0.15 -4.92 -5.29
N PRO A 96 -0.39 -5.04 -6.61
CA PRO A 96 -0.90 -6.25 -7.22
C PRO A 96 0.09 -7.41 -7.03
N LYS A 97 -0.41 -8.56 -6.59
CA LYS A 97 0.37 -9.77 -6.28
C LYS A 97 -0.53 -10.96 -5.99
N GLY A 98 -0.06 -12.15 -6.30
CA GLY A 98 -0.76 -13.39 -5.97
C GLY A 98 0.15 -14.60 -5.88
N HIS A 99 -0.44 -15.78 -5.73
CA HIS A 99 0.28 -17.03 -5.54
C HIS A 99 0.99 -17.47 -6.84
N ILE A 100 2.19 -18.00 -6.68
CA ILE A 100 2.91 -18.65 -7.79
C ILE A 100 2.24 -20.00 -8.04
N GLU A 101 1.68 -20.17 -9.23
CA GLU A 101 1.03 -21.40 -9.65
C GLU A 101 2.04 -22.44 -10.13
N ALA A 102 1.61 -23.71 -10.20
CA ALA A 102 2.46 -24.81 -10.65
C ALA A 102 2.95 -24.54 -12.07
N GLY A 103 4.27 -24.61 -12.24
CA GLY A 103 4.92 -24.35 -13.54
C GLY A 103 5.22 -22.87 -13.85
N GLU A 104 4.77 -21.94 -13.01
CA GLU A 104 5.10 -20.53 -13.20
C GLU A 104 6.43 -20.15 -12.54
N THR A 105 7.15 -19.25 -13.19
CA THR A 105 8.21 -18.49 -12.56
C THR A 105 7.62 -17.28 -11.82
N ALA A 106 8.31 -16.79 -10.81
CA ALA A 106 7.86 -15.59 -10.08
C ALA A 106 7.62 -14.38 -11.01
N LYS A 107 8.40 -14.24 -12.07
CA LYS A 107 8.22 -13.17 -13.07
C LYS A 107 6.92 -13.35 -13.86
N GLN A 108 6.59 -14.56 -14.26
CA GLN A 108 5.34 -14.88 -14.99
C GLN A 108 4.13 -14.63 -14.10
N THR A 109 4.19 -15.07 -12.84
CA THR A 109 3.14 -14.77 -11.84
C THR A 109 2.95 -13.27 -11.67
N ALA A 110 4.03 -12.48 -11.54
CA ALA A 110 3.88 -11.04 -11.41
C ALA A 110 3.17 -10.39 -12.60
N ILE A 111 3.46 -10.88 -13.84
CA ILE A 111 2.78 -10.39 -15.06
C ILE A 111 1.30 -10.79 -15.04
N ARG A 112 0.99 -12.05 -14.76
CA ARG A 112 -0.38 -12.56 -14.71
C ARG A 112 -1.21 -11.80 -13.67
N GLU A 113 -0.72 -11.69 -12.43
CA GLU A 113 -1.42 -11.03 -11.33
C GLU A 113 -1.68 -9.54 -11.60
N ILE A 114 -0.72 -8.83 -12.22
CA ILE A 114 -0.93 -7.44 -12.64
C ILE A 114 -2.03 -7.35 -13.71
N GLY A 115 -2.06 -8.30 -14.65
CA GLY A 115 -3.11 -8.40 -15.66
C GLY A 115 -4.48 -8.67 -15.05
N GLU A 116 -4.58 -9.63 -14.15
CA GLU A 116 -5.82 -10.04 -13.49
C GLU A 116 -6.32 -8.98 -12.52
N GLU A 117 -5.47 -8.55 -11.56
CA GLU A 117 -5.86 -7.64 -10.50
C GLU A 117 -6.00 -6.17 -10.96
N ALA A 118 -5.28 -5.76 -12.00
CA ALA A 118 -5.26 -4.37 -12.43
C ALA A 118 -5.75 -4.14 -13.88
N GLY A 119 -5.96 -5.19 -14.65
CA GLY A 119 -6.37 -5.08 -16.05
C GLY A 119 -5.29 -4.51 -16.97
N LEU A 120 -4.02 -4.51 -16.53
CA LEU A 120 -2.92 -3.94 -17.30
C LEU A 120 -2.21 -5.02 -18.13
N ASN A 121 -2.35 -4.95 -19.46
CA ASN A 121 -1.77 -5.95 -20.37
C ASN A 121 -0.50 -5.45 -21.07
N HIS A 122 -0.36 -4.15 -21.26
CA HIS A 122 0.83 -3.53 -21.86
C HIS A 122 1.84 -3.11 -20.80
N ILE A 123 2.54 -4.10 -20.26
CA ILE A 123 3.54 -3.90 -19.21
C ILE A 123 4.90 -4.45 -19.58
N LYS A 124 5.95 -3.85 -19.02
CA LYS A 124 7.33 -4.33 -19.15
C LYS A 124 7.93 -4.56 -17.76
N VAL A 125 8.30 -5.80 -17.47
CA VAL A 125 9.07 -6.10 -16.26
C VAL A 125 10.52 -5.68 -16.49
N LEU A 126 11.00 -4.77 -15.65
CA LEU A 126 12.33 -4.15 -15.78
C LEU A 126 13.38 -4.89 -14.95
N SER A 127 13.13 -5.02 -13.64
CA SER A 127 14.10 -5.66 -12.76
C SER A 127 13.42 -6.28 -11.53
N TRP A 128 14.09 -7.23 -10.92
CA TRP A 128 13.72 -7.73 -9.61
C TRP A 128 14.16 -6.74 -8.52
N LEU A 129 13.27 -6.35 -7.62
CA LEU A 129 13.54 -5.39 -6.55
C LEU A 129 13.98 -6.05 -5.25
N GLY A 130 13.44 -7.23 -4.97
CA GLY A 130 13.70 -7.94 -3.73
C GLY A 130 12.58 -8.89 -3.36
N LYS A 131 12.69 -9.41 -2.15
CA LYS A 131 11.65 -10.26 -1.55
C LYS A 131 11.33 -9.82 -0.13
N ILE A 132 10.08 -10.00 0.25
CA ILE A 132 9.60 -9.73 1.60
C ILE A 132 9.03 -11.02 2.20
N HIS A 133 9.11 -11.12 3.51
CA HIS A 133 8.69 -12.31 4.24
C HIS A 133 7.66 -11.94 5.28
N PHE A 134 6.53 -12.62 5.24
CA PHE A 134 5.50 -12.53 6.28
C PHE A 134 5.32 -13.90 6.93
N LYS A 135 5.02 -13.87 8.22
CA LYS A 135 4.60 -15.07 8.96
C LYS A 135 3.32 -14.75 9.73
N TYR A 136 2.36 -15.62 9.63
CA TYR A 136 1.13 -15.50 10.41
C TYR A 136 0.62 -16.89 10.78
N ARG A 137 -0.28 -16.89 11.74
CA ARG A 137 -0.86 -18.13 12.23
C ARG A 137 -2.30 -18.27 11.74
N ARG A 138 -2.61 -19.43 11.17
CA ARG A 138 -3.94 -19.83 10.75
C ARG A 138 -4.31 -21.08 11.53
N VAL A 139 -5.09 -20.91 12.63
CA VAL A 139 -5.47 -21.98 13.58
C VAL A 139 -4.23 -22.69 14.16
N ASP A 140 -3.92 -23.90 13.73
CA ASP A 140 -2.79 -24.74 14.14
C ASP A 140 -1.65 -24.78 13.09
N LYS A 141 -1.74 -23.94 12.04
CA LYS A 141 -0.72 -23.83 11.00
C LYS A 141 0.09 -22.54 11.14
N LEU A 142 1.40 -22.62 10.96
CA LEU A 142 2.27 -21.47 10.75
C LEU A 142 2.44 -21.27 9.25
N VAL A 143 1.92 -20.15 8.72
CA VAL A 143 2.08 -19.79 7.32
C VAL A 143 3.31 -18.90 7.17
N LEU A 144 4.22 -19.32 6.29
CA LEU A 144 5.41 -18.58 5.88
C LEU A 144 5.20 -18.11 4.44
N MET A 145 4.88 -16.85 4.29
CA MET A 145 4.66 -16.22 3.00
C MET A 145 5.94 -15.54 2.53
N THR A 146 6.39 -15.83 1.32
CA THR A 146 7.51 -15.16 0.66
C THR A 146 7.02 -14.52 -0.62
N THR A 147 7.08 -13.19 -0.69
CA THR A 147 6.63 -12.43 -1.86
C THR A 147 7.81 -11.87 -2.62
N GLN A 148 7.96 -12.24 -3.89
CA GLN A 148 8.93 -11.69 -4.81
C GLN A 148 8.36 -10.45 -5.51
N ILE A 149 9.11 -9.35 -5.51
CA ILE A 149 8.64 -8.05 -6.01
C ILE A 149 9.50 -7.61 -7.19
N TYR A 150 8.82 -7.27 -8.28
CA TYR A 150 9.42 -6.75 -9.51
C TYR A 150 9.09 -5.28 -9.72
N LEU A 151 10.01 -4.56 -10.37
CA LEU A 151 9.75 -3.24 -10.94
C LEU A 151 9.12 -3.42 -12.31
N VAL A 152 7.93 -2.87 -12.50
CA VAL A 152 7.15 -3.04 -13.71
C VAL A 152 6.72 -1.68 -14.24
N ARG A 153 6.92 -1.46 -15.54
CA ARG A 153 6.47 -0.25 -16.22
C ARG A 153 5.20 -0.52 -17.01
N ALA A 154 4.15 0.26 -16.77
CA ALA A 154 3.00 0.33 -17.66
C ALA A 154 3.41 1.14 -18.90
N MET A 155 3.25 0.56 -20.09
CA MET A 155 3.75 1.14 -21.33
C MET A 155 2.78 2.17 -21.92
N ASP A 156 1.48 1.95 -21.74
CA ASP A 156 0.44 2.86 -22.21
C ASP A 156 0.04 3.81 -21.09
N GLY A 157 0.42 5.08 -21.22
CA GLY A 157 0.14 6.10 -20.19
C GLY A 157 -1.35 6.37 -19.93
N ASN A 158 -2.24 5.86 -20.79
CA ASN A 158 -3.69 6.07 -20.75
C ASN A 158 -4.48 4.85 -20.30
N GLU A 159 -3.82 3.71 -20.00
CA GLU A 159 -4.54 2.55 -19.48
C GLU A 159 -5.26 2.89 -18.17
N ARG A 160 -6.55 2.64 -18.16
CA ARG A 160 -7.38 2.76 -16.97
C ARG A 160 -7.39 1.40 -16.28
N PRO A 161 -6.85 1.31 -15.06
CA PRO A 161 -6.86 0.05 -14.34
C PRO A 161 -8.30 -0.36 -14.03
N THR A 162 -8.56 -1.67 -14.17
CA THR A 162 -9.86 -2.27 -13.87
C THR A 162 -9.76 -3.04 -12.58
N LYS A 163 -10.63 -2.77 -11.63
CA LYS A 163 -10.60 -3.45 -10.34
C LYS A 163 -11.39 -4.75 -10.36
N GLU A 164 -10.88 -5.75 -9.66
CA GLU A 164 -11.59 -6.99 -9.36
C GLU A 164 -12.73 -6.79 -8.34
N LYS A 165 -13.72 -7.71 -8.32
CA LYS A 165 -14.89 -7.60 -7.45
C LYS A 165 -14.56 -7.56 -5.94
N TRP A 166 -13.49 -8.23 -5.53
CA TRP A 166 -13.06 -8.30 -4.13
C TRP A 166 -12.33 -7.05 -3.64
N MET A 167 -11.91 -6.19 -4.54
CA MET A 167 -11.17 -4.96 -4.22
C MET A 167 -12.11 -3.83 -3.89
N ASN A 168 -11.74 -3.00 -2.91
CA ASN A 168 -12.44 -1.77 -2.60
C ASN A 168 -12.00 -0.61 -3.50
N GLY A 169 -10.78 -0.64 -4.02
CA GLY A 169 -10.27 0.42 -4.89
C GLY A 169 -9.06 0.01 -5.71
N ILE A 170 -8.83 0.76 -6.78
CA ILE A 170 -7.61 0.73 -7.59
C ILE A 170 -7.40 2.10 -8.20
N LYS A 171 -6.17 2.65 -8.11
CA LYS A 171 -5.85 3.93 -8.75
C LYS A 171 -4.34 4.18 -8.84
N TRP A 172 -4.00 5.13 -9.70
CA TRP A 172 -2.67 5.70 -9.80
C TRP A 172 -2.49 6.80 -8.75
N PHE A 173 -1.42 6.72 -7.99
CA PHE A 173 -1.01 7.70 -7.01
C PHE A 173 0.24 8.42 -7.49
N SER A 174 0.43 9.70 -7.14
CA SER A 174 1.77 10.26 -7.19
C SER A 174 2.72 9.41 -6.35
N PHE A 175 3.99 9.40 -6.65
CA PHE A 175 4.94 8.59 -5.87
C PHE A 175 4.88 8.92 -4.37
N ARG A 176 4.74 10.20 -4.03
CA ARG A 176 4.64 10.67 -2.65
C ARG A 176 3.36 10.15 -1.97
N ASP A 177 2.23 10.25 -2.66
CA ASP A 177 0.96 9.79 -2.09
C ASP A 177 0.92 8.28 -1.95
N ALA A 178 1.57 7.54 -2.85
CA ALA A 178 1.71 6.09 -2.76
C ALA A 178 2.49 5.67 -1.51
N LEU A 179 3.61 6.35 -1.18
CA LEU A 179 4.36 6.10 0.05
C LEU A 179 3.53 6.37 1.31
N ASN A 180 2.69 7.40 1.28
CA ASN A 180 1.82 7.73 2.41
C ASN A 180 0.62 6.77 2.55
N ALA A 181 0.20 6.15 1.45
CA ALA A 181 -0.96 5.27 1.42
C ALA A 181 -0.62 3.81 1.75
N ILE A 182 0.59 3.35 1.43
CA ILE A 182 1.02 1.97 1.66
C ILE A 182 1.17 1.69 3.16
N GLU A 183 0.57 0.59 3.63
CA GLU A 183 0.62 0.24 5.06
C GLU A 183 1.78 -0.71 5.42
N TYR A 184 2.51 -1.19 4.42
CA TYR A 184 3.52 -2.23 4.59
C TYR A 184 4.93 -1.64 4.45
N ASP A 185 5.64 -1.45 5.56
CA ASP A 185 6.99 -0.85 5.62
C ASP A 185 7.99 -1.53 4.66
N ASP A 186 7.89 -2.84 4.46
CA ASP A 186 8.79 -3.55 3.57
C ASP A 186 8.50 -3.28 2.09
N ILE A 187 7.23 -3.05 1.73
CA ILE A 187 6.86 -2.59 0.39
C ILE A 187 7.31 -1.14 0.19
N GLU A 188 7.14 -0.27 1.19
CA GLU A 188 7.62 1.11 1.16
C GLU A 188 9.12 1.18 0.86
N LYS A 189 9.94 0.38 1.55
CA LYS A 189 11.39 0.29 1.29
C LYS A 189 11.68 -0.09 -0.17
N LEU A 190 10.98 -1.09 -0.71
CA LEU A 190 11.15 -1.50 -2.11
C LEU A 190 10.67 -0.42 -3.09
N MET A 191 9.64 0.37 -2.75
CA MET A 191 9.24 1.53 -3.56
C MET A 191 10.32 2.60 -3.61
N LEU A 192 11.01 2.86 -2.50
CA LEU A 192 12.15 3.80 -2.48
C LEU A 192 13.31 3.30 -3.35
N ILE A 193 13.62 2.00 -3.33
CA ILE A 193 14.60 1.37 -4.22
C ILE A 193 14.14 1.50 -5.68
N ALA A 194 12.88 1.24 -5.98
CA ALA A 194 12.29 1.40 -7.30
C ALA A 194 12.48 2.83 -7.82
N LYS A 195 12.14 3.84 -7.01
CA LYS A 195 12.34 5.26 -7.37
C LYS A 195 13.79 5.58 -7.70
N LYS A 196 14.73 5.09 -6.87
CA LYS A 196 16.15 5.28 -7.14
C LYS A 196 16.53 4.71 -8.51
N ARG A 197 16.18 3.45 -8.79
CA ARG A 197 16.50 2.79 -10.07
C ARG A 197 15.88 3.49 -11.27
N ILE A 198 14.61 3.91 -11.17
CA ILE A 198 13.95 4.65 -12.25
C ILE A 198 14.70 5.95 -12.55
N ARG A 199 15.17 6.67 -11.51
CA ARG A 199 15.89 7.93 -11.66
C ARG A 199 17.31 7.77 -12.21
N THR A 200 18.00 6.71 -11.81
CA THR A 200 19.40 6.44 -12.24
C THR A 200 19.49 5.66 -13.55
N GLY A 201 18.36 5.12 -14.05
CA GLY A 201 18.37 4.27 -15.24
C GLY A 201 18.89 2.86 -14.98
N GLU A 202 19.05 2.42 -13.75
CA GLU A 202 19.47 1.08 -13.34
C GLU A 202 18.29 0.10 -13.40
N LEU A 203 17.80 -0.20 -14.61
CA LEU A 203 16.55 -0.93 -14.89
C LEU A 203 16.77 -2.38 -15.27
#